data_0df63760136123f95d7d85d2c2d59f72
#
_entry.id   0df63760136123f95d7d85d2c2d59f72
#
_cell.length_a   1.000
_cell.length_b   1.000
_cell.length_c   1.000
_cell.angle_alpha   90.00
_cell.angle_beta   90.00
_cell.angle_gamma   90.00
#
_symmetry.space_group_name_H-M   'P 1'
#
loop_
_entity.id
_entity.type
_entity.pdbx_description
1 polymer ?
#
loop_
_entity_poly.entity_id
_entity_poly.type
_entity_poly.pdbx_seq_one_letter_code
_entity_poly.pdbx_strand_id
1 'polypeptide(L)'
;GDPMFVNASEADFRIKEESPVWNIGFHNFDMHSFGVLSKRLKAIAKTPEIPALKMAVSVHEESKEVEWNGAVLYPVSGNAMSAFGVSLSETALAVKSVAPGSKAERIGLQVKDLLWEVNGVRIKQISQLEKCSSGDDIMVVRSQQTLHLKNE
;
A
#
# COMPACT_ATOMS: atom_id res chain seq x y z
N GLY A 1 -17.87 16.31 2.59
CA GLY A 1 -19.12 16.49 1.85
C GLY A 1 -18.91 16.23 0.35
N ASP A 2 -19.99 16.03 -0.40
CA ASP A 2 -19.96 15.92 -1.86
C ASP A 2 -19.62 17.28 -2.47
N PRO A 3 -18.59 17.39 -3.34
CA PRO A 3 -18.25 18.64 -4.02
C PRO A 3 -19.29 19.05 -5.08
N MET A 4 -20.22 18.19 -5.46
CA MET A 4 -21.28 18.44 -6.43
C MET A 4 -20.75 18.90 -7.79
N PHE A 5 -19.93 18.07 -8.45
CA PHE A 5 -19.48 18.31 -9.81
C PHE A 5 -20.64 18.34 -10.82
N VAL A 6 -20.50 19.10 -11.89
CA VAL A 6 -21.50 19.18 -12.97
C VAL A 6 -21.64 17.83 -13.66
N ASN A 7 -20.55 17.24 -14.11
CA ASN A 7 -20.53 15.90 -14.72
C ASN A 7 -19.13 15.26 -14.65
N ALA A 8 -18.81 14.66 -13.51
CA ALA A 8 -17.49 14.04 -13.29
C ALA A 8 -17.21 12.86 -14.23
N SER A 9 -18.24 12.15 -14.72
CA SER A 9 -18.09 11.03 -15.64
C SER A 9 -17.61 11.45 -17.02
N GLU A 10 -17.91 12.68 -17.43
CA GLU A 10 -17.44 13.31 -18.67
C GLU A 10 -16.26 14.26 -18.43
N ALA A 11 -15.55 14.11 -17.32
CA ALA A 11 -14.45 14.97 -16.90
C ALA A 11 -14.81 16.46 -16.77
N ASP A 12 -16.09 16.78 -16.53
CA ASP A 12 -16.53 18.14 -16.20
C ASP A 12 -16.56 18.32 -14.68
N PHE A 13 -15.43 18.78 -14.14
CA PHE A 13 -15.23 18.99 -12.71
C PHE A 13 -15.63 20.40 -12.25
N ARG A 14 -16.37 21.15 -13.06
CA ARG A 14 -16.95 22.40 -12.59
C ARG A 14 -17.90 22.14 -11.43
N ILE A 15 -17.99 23.07 -10.52
CA ILE A 15 -18.78 22.96 -9.31
C ILE A 15 -20.14 23.61 -9.56
N LYS A 16 -21.22 22.94 -9.13
CA LYS A 16 -22.59 23.49 -9.17
C LYS A 16 -22.74 24.62 -8.17
N GLU A 17 -23.72 25.50 -8.41
CA GLU A 17 -23.94 26.70 -7.58
C GLU A 17 -24.29 26.35 -6.13
N GLU A 18 -24.94 25.22 -5.89
CA GLU A 18 -25.37 24.77 -4.55
C GLU A 18 -24.28 24.07 -3.77
N SER A 19 -23.09 23.94 -4.34
CA SER A 19 -22.00 23.18 -3.71
C SER A 19 -21.48 23.83 -2.42
N PRO A 20 -21.25 23.05 -1.37
CA PRO A 20 -20.68 23.55 -0.13
C PRO A 20 -19.22 24.01 -0.26
N VAL A 21 -18.52 23.67 -1.34
CA VAL A 21 -17.10 24.03 -1.52
C VAL A 21 -16.86 25.51 -1.77
N TRP A 22 -17.90 26.26 -2.15
CA TRP A 22 -17.82 27.73 -2.23
C TRP A 22 -17.48 28.38 -0.89
N ASN A 23 -17.93 27.76 0.20
CA ASN A 23 -17.70 28.28 1.55
C ASN A 23 -16.26 28.15 2.03
N ILE A 24 -15.44 27.33 1.35
CA ILE A 24 -14.01 27.15 1.65
C ILE A 24 -13.09 27.92 0.69
N GLY A 25 -13.66 28.85 -0.10
CA GLY A 25 -12.92 29.73 -1.00
C GLY A 25 -12.55 29.11 -2.34
N PHE A 26 -13.18 28.01 -2.74
CA PHE A 26 -12.97 27.43 -4.07
C PHE A 26 -13.61 28.32 -5.15
N HIS A 27 -12.99 28.41 -6.32
CA HIS A 27 -13.51 29.10 -7.49
C HIS A 27 -13.39 28.21 -8.72
N ASN A 28 -14.44 28.16 -9.55
CA ASN A 28 -14.34 27.51 -10.86
C ASN A 28 -13.27 28.23 -11.70
N PHE A 29 -12.49 27.45 -12.41
CA PHE A 29 -11.47 27.91 -13.33
C PHE A 29 -11.77 27.38 -14.73
N ASP A 30 -11.31 28.08 -15.76
CA ASP A 30 -11.53 27.65 -17.14
C ASP A 30 -10.72 26.39 -17.45
N MET A 31 -11.43 25.25 -17.56
CA MET A 31 -10.84 23.95 -17.90
C MET A 31 -10.22 23.92 -19.30
N HIS A 32 -10.55 24.85 -20.19
CA HIS A 32 -9.98 24.93 -21.53
C HIS A 32 -8.64 25.69 -21.56
N SER A 33 -8.29 26.33 -20.47
CA SER A 33 -7.03 27.07 -20.31
C SER A 33 -5.85 26.18 -19.85
N PHE A 34 -6.07 24.87 -19.63
CA PHE A 34 -5.03 23.94 -19.20
C PHE A 34 -4.40 23.16 -20.35
N GLY A 35 -3.19 22.67 -20.09
CA GLY A 35 -2.44 21.82 -20.99
C GLY A 35 -1.73 22.61 -22.09
N VAL A 36 -1.60 22.02 -23.26
CA VAL A 36 -0.87 22.60 -24.39
C VAL A 36 -1.71 23.66 -25.08
N LEU A 37 -1.44 24.93 -24.85
CA LEU A 37 -2.17 26.05 -25.44
C LEU A 37 -1.73 26.39 -26.84
N SER A 38 -0.45 26.15 -27.20
CA SER A 38 0.10 26.43 -28.52
C SER A 38 -0.58 25.57 -29.59
N LYS A 39 -1.14 26.20 -30.64
CA LYS A 39 -1.77 25.50 -31.77
C LYS A 39 -0.80 24.52 -32.44
N ARG A 40 0.47 24.88 -32.58
CA ARG A 40 1.51 24.03 -33.16
C ARG A 40 1.76 22.79 -32.31
N LEU A 41 1.84 22.95 -31.00
CA LEU A 41 2.07 21.83 -30.09
C LEU A 41 0.82 20.94 -29.95
N LYS A 42 -0.38 21.52 -29.97
CA LYS A 42 -1.63 20.74 -30.04
C LYS A 42 -1.70 19.84 -31.27
N ALA A 43 -1.23 20.33 -32.43
CA ALA A 43 -1.27 19.56 -33.68
C ALA A 43 -0.35 18.32 -33.66
N ILE A 44 0.73 18.36 -32.88
CA ILE A 44 1.68 17.25 -32.75
C ILE A 44 1.50 16.46 -31.42
N ALA A 45 0.70 16.97 -30.49
CA ALA A 45 0.37 16.27 -29.28
C ALA A 45 -0.50 15.06 -29.61
N LYS A 46 0.06 13.87 -29.42
CA LYS A 46 -0.69 12.62 -29.49
C LYS A 46 -1.07 12.23 -28.08
N THR A 47 -2.33 11.86 -27.88
CA THR A 47 -2.70 11.14 -26.67
C THR A 47 -1.89 9.83 -26.68
N PRO A 48 -1.00 9.58 -25.73
CA PRO A 48 -0.28 8.32 -25.70
C PRO A 48 -1.32 7.20 -25.62
N GLU A 49 -1.22 6.20 -26.49
CA GLU A 49 -1.88 4.93 -26.25
C GLU A 49 -1.24 4.38 -24.97
N ILE A 50 -1.92 4.60 -23.85
CA ILE A 50 -1.56 3.92 -22.62
C ILE A 50 -1.93 2.47 -22.91
N PRO A 51 -0.94 1.56 -23.12
CA PRO A 51 -1.27 0.14 -23.23
C PRO A 51 -2.09 -0.14 -21.98
N ALA A 52 -3.29 -0.74 -22.20
CA ALA A 52 -4.13 -1.11 -21.07
C ALA A 52 -3.19 -1.68 -20.04
N LEU A 53 -2.97 -0.96 -18.96
CA LEU A 53 -2.26 -1.49 -17.82
C LEU A 53 -2.99 -2.79 -17.59
N LYS A 54 -2.43 -3.89 -18.07
CA LYS A 54 -2.69 -5.15 -17.45
C LYS A 54 -2.18 -4.88 -16.04
N MET A 55 -3.06 -4.26 -15.22
CA MET A 55 -2.97 -4.53 -13.81
C MET A 55 -2.93 -6.05 -13.85
N ALA A 56 -1.73 -6.59 -13.70
CA ALA A 56 -1.63 -7.86 -13.09
C ALA A 56 -2.43 -7.61 -11.79
N VAL A 57 -3.74 -7.83 -11.87
CA VAL A 57 -4.44 -8.37 -10.74
C VAL A 57 -3.50 -9.50 -10.43
N SER A 58 -2.58 -9.26 -9.50
CA SER A 58 -1.96 -10.35 -8.78
C SER A 58 -3.21 -11.05 -8.28
N VAL A 59 -3.69 -12.01 -9.10
CA VAL A 59 -4.43 -13.12 -8.60
C VAL A 59 -3.54 -13.47 -7.42
N HIS A 60 -4.02 -13.18 -6.22
CA HIS A 60 -3.42 -13.75 -5.05
C HIS A 60 -3.39 -15.24 -5.42
N GLU A 61 -2.26 -15.70 -5.99
CA GLU A 61 -1.89 -17.09 -5.83
C GLU A 61 -2.16 -17.28 -4.36
N GLU A 62 -3.06 -18.18 -4.03
CA GLU A 62 -3.48 -18.45 -2.66
C GLU A 62 -2.20 -18.44 -1.84
N SER A 63 -1.91 -17.27 -1.29
CA SER A 63 -0.63 -17.03 -0.64
C SER A 63 -0.72 -17.92 0.57
N LYS A 64 0.03 -19.05 0.53
CA LYS A 64 -0.04 -20.06 1.57
C LYS A 64 0.18 -19.36 2.89
N GLU A 65 -0.93 -19.14 3.58
CA GLU A 65 -0.87 -18.66 4.95
C GLU A 65 -0.16 -19.71 5.78
N VAL A 66 0.75 -19.29 6.62
CA VAL A 66 1.50 -20.17 7.49
C VAL A 66 1.45 -19.67 8.91
N GLU A 67 1.23 -20.59 9.82
CA GLU A 67 1.27 -20.32 11.24
C GLU A 67 2.71 -20.35 11.75
N TRP A 68 3.09 -19.28 12.47
CA TRP A 68 4.38 -19.17 13.15
C TRP A 68 4.19 -18.58 14.55
N ASN A 69 4.55 -19.34 15.57
CA ASN A 69 4.44 -18.94 17.00
C ASN A 69 3.03 -18.48 17.41
N GLY A 70 1.98 -18.94 16.73
CA GLY A 70 0.59 -18.54 16.96
C GLY A 70 0.19 -17.24 16.23
N ALA A 71 1.01 -16.74 15.33
CA ALA A 71 0.62 -15.74 14.34
C ALA A 71 0.39 -16.40 12.97
N VAL A 72 -0.62 -15.96 12.25
CA VAL A 72 -0.84 -16.32 10.86
C VAL A 72 -0.17 -15.29 9.98
N LEU A 73 0.76 -15.74 9.14
CA LEU A 73 1.57 -14.92 8.24
C LEU A 73 1.21 -15.21 6.79
N TYR A 74 1.33 -14.20 5.95
CA TYR A 74 1.17 -14.34 4.50
C TYR A 74 2.22 -13.51 3.75
N PRO A 75 2.71 -13.98 2.58
CA PRO A 75 3.67 -13.22 1.79
C PRO A 75 3.03 -11.98 1.17
N VAL A 76 3.78 -10.89 1.17
CA VAL A 76 3.38 -9.61 0.59
C VAL A 76 4.46 -9.16 -0.40
N SER A 77 4.05 -8.70 -1.57
CA SER A 77 4.96 -8.21 -2.63
C SER A 77 4.25 -7.16 -3.51
N GLY A 78 5.02 -6.50 -4.36
CA GLY A 78 4.49 -5.53 -5.32
C GLY A 78 3.69 -4.39 -4.67
N ASN A 79 2.56 -4.03 -5.26
CA ASN A 79 1.76 -2.88 -4.82
C ASN A 79 1.29 -2.96 -3.36
N ALA A 80 1.12 -4.16 -2.81
CA ALA A 80 0.73 -4.34 -1.42
C ALA A 80 1.80 -3.85 -0.43
N MET A 81 3.08 -3.81 -0.84
CA MET A 81 4.18 -3.30 -0.02
C MET A 81 4.07 -1.80 0.25
N SER A 82 3.44 -1.03 -0.65
CA SER A 82 3.24 0.41 -0.47
C SER A 82 2.41 0.76 0.77
N ALA A 83 1.48 -0.11 1.17
CA ALA A 83 0.69 0.07 2.38
C ALA A 83 1.55 0.08 3.66
N PHE A 84 2.75 -0.53 3.60
CA PHE A 84 3.71 -0.56 4.69
C PHE A 84 4.80 0.52 4.56
N GLY A 85 4.74 1.37 3.52
CA GLY A 85 5.76 2.40 3.26
C GLY A 85 7.08 1.84 2.76
N VAL A 86 7.06 0.67 2.11
CA VAL A 86 8.25 -0.05 1.65
C VAL A 86 8.27 -0.13 0.11
N SER A 87 9.46 -0.32 -0.46
CA SER A 87 9.64 -0.40 -1.92
C SER A 87 8.81 -1.54 -2.55
N LEU A 88 8.21 -1.28 -3.70
CA LEU A 88 7.41 -2.23 -4.47
C LEU A 88 8.21 -3.43 -5.01
N SER A 89 9.53 -3.31 -5.10
CA SER A 89 10.43 -4.38 -5.55
C SER A 89 10.76 -5.40 -4.47
N GLU A 90 10.34 -5.15 -3.24
CA GLU A 90 10.64 -6.01 -2.09
C GLU A 90 9.53 -7.04 -1.85
N THR A 91 9.89 -8.07 -1.11
CA THR A 91 8.98 -9.09 -0.58
C THR A 91 9.21 -9.25 0.91
N ALA A 92 8.16 -9.54 1.66
CA ALA A 92 8.22 -9.77 3.09
C ALA A 92 7.01 -10.61 3.57
N LEU A 93 6.89 -10.86 4.86
CA LEU A 93 5.76 -11.57 5.47
C LEU A 93 4.95 -10.61 6.32
N ALA A 94 3.65 -10.51 6.06
CA ALA A 94 2.75 -9.70 6.87
C ALA A 94 1.95 -10.55 7.86
N VAL A 95 1.64 -9.98 9.01
CA VAL A 95 0.85 -10.61 10.07
C VAL A 95 -0.63 -10.39 9.78
N LYS A 96 -1.36 -11.50 9.55
CA LYS A 96 -2.82 -11.51 9.35
C LYS A 96 -3.58 -11.54 10.68
N SER A 97 -3.14 -12.40 11.59
CA SER A 97 -3.72 -12.55 12.90
C SER A 97 -2.69 -13.01 13.93
N VAL A 98 -2.95 -12.75 15.20
CA VAL A 98 -2.14 -13.20 16.32
C VAL A 98 -3.09 -13.83 17.33
N ALA A 99 -2.82 -15.08 17.74
CA ALA A 99 -3.64 -15.80 18.70
C ALA A 99 -3.38 -15.25 20.12
N PRO A 100 -4.42 -14.98 20.90
CA PRO A 100 -4.26 -14.55 22.29
C PRO A 100 -3.47 -15.59 23.12
N GLY A 101 -2.55 -15.11 23.97
CA GLY A 101 -1.69 -15.96 24.79
C GLY A 101 -0.56 -16.66 24.04
N SER A 102 -0.46 -16.46 22.74
CA SER A 102 0.57 -17.07 21.90
C SER A 102 1.97 -16.50 22.17
N LYS A 103 3.00 -17.21 21.68
CA LYS A 103 4.36 -16.70 21.70
C LYS A 103 4.49 -15.42 20.85
N ALA A 104 3.81 -15.34 19.71
CA ALA A 104 3.77 -14.16 18.86
C ALA A 104 3.23 -12.93 19.60
N GLU A 105 2.18 -13.08 20.38
CA GLU A 105 1.65 -11.98 21.20
C GLU A 105 2.65 -11.55 22.28
N ARG A 106 3.27 -12.51 22.99
CA ARG A 106 4.26 -12.19 24.05
C ARG A 106 5.46 -11.42 23.54
N ILE A 107 5.96 -11.73 22.35
CA ILE A 107 7.04 -10.97 21.71
C ILE A 107 6.58 -9.61 21.16
N GLY A 108 5.29 -9.31 21.20
CA GLY A 108 4.73 -8.02 20.81
C GLY A 108 4.35 -7.88 19.34
N LEU A 109 4.23 -9.00 18.60
CA LEU A 109 3.70 -8.98 17.24
C LEU A 109 2.22 -8.54 17.22
N GLN A 110 1.86 -7.76 16.22
CA GLN A 110 0.49 -7.28 16.03
C GLN A 110 0.02 -7.51 14.59
N VAL A 111 -1.29 -7.52 14.42
CA VAL A 111 -1.91 -7.56 13.09
C VAL A 111 -1.45 -6.35 12.27
N LYS A 112 -1.14 -6.59 11.00
CA LYS A 112 -0.55 -5.62 10.06
C LYS A 112 0.92 -5.28 10.30
N ASP A 113 1.64 -5.99 11.17
CA ASP A 113 3.09 -5.90 11.16
C ASP A 113 3.64 -6.56 9.90
N LEU A 114 4.71 -5.99 9.36
CA LEU A 114 5.49 -6.59 8.30
C LEU A 114 6.81 -7.09 8.89
N LEU A 115 7.02 -8.41 8.92
CA LEU A 115 8.28 -9.01 9.33
C LEU A 115 9.33 -8.70 8.28
N TRP A 116 10.36 -7.96 8.67
CA TRP A 116 11.33 -7.40 7.75
C TRP A 116 12.69 -8.09 7.80
N GLU A 117 13.22 -8.26 8.97
CA GLU A 117 14.52 -8.91 9.21
C GLU A 117 14.51 -9.74 10.49
N VAL A 118 15.40 -10.73 10.52
CA VAL A 118 15.79 -11.42 11.75
C VAL A 118 17.30 -11.39 11.85
N ASN A 119 17.82 -10.87 12.97
CA ASN A 119 19.27 -10.67 13.20
C ASN A 119 19.97 -9.94 12.04
N GLY A 120 19.32 -8.94 11.43
CA GLY A 120 19.84 -8.20 10.30
C GLY A 120 19.78 -8.92 8.95
N VAL A 121 19.16 -10.11 8.88
CA VAL A 121 18.95 -10.86 7.63
C VAL A 121 17.52 -10.68 7.16
N ARG A 122 17.34 -10.25 5.90
CA ARG A 122 16.02 -10.02 5.27
C ARG A 122 15.19 -11.28 5.23
N ILE A 123 13.92 -11.17 5.65
CA ILE A 123 12.94 -12.24 5.57
C ILE A 123 12.11 -12.08 4.29
N LYS A 124 12.20 -13.07 3.42
CA LYS A 124 11.46 -13.15 2.15
C LYS A 124 10.56 -14.37 2.09
N GLN A 125 10.84 -15.39 2.89
CA GLN A 125 10.15 -16.67 2.88
C GLN A 125 9.97 -17.20 4.30
N ILE A 126 8.92 -17.95 4.50
CA ILE A 126 8.56 -18.55 5.80
C ILE A 126 9.63 -19.50 6.33
N SER A 127 10.27 -20.27 5.45
CA SER A 127 11.36 -21.18 5.84
C SER A 127 12.53 -20.50 6.56
N GLN A 128 12.66 -19.19 6.44
CA GLN A 128 13.66 -18.42 7.17
C GLN A 128 13.26 -18.21 8.64
N LEU A 129 11.95 -18.15 8.93
CA LEU A 129 11.42 -18.04 10.29
C LEU A 129 11.51 -19.34 11.09
N GLU A 130 11.50 -20.49 10.42
CA GLU A 130 11.65 -21.79 11.08
C GLU A 130 13.02 -21.95 11.77
N LYS A 131 13.99 -21.15 11.35
CA LYS A 131 15.35 -21.13 11.91
C LYS A 131 15.51 -20.16 13.07
N CYS A 132 14.45 -19.40 13.38
CA CYS A 132 14.50 -18.42 14.47
C CYS A 132 14.54 -19.11 15.83
N SER A 133 15.49 -18.69 16.66
CA SER A 133 15.70 -19.18 18.01
C SER A 133 15.28 -18.15 19.05
N SER A 134 15.17 -18.59 20.31
CA SER A 134 14.98 -17.67 21.43
C SER A 134 16.16 -16.72 21.54
N GLY A 135 15.89 -15.44 21.75
CA GLY A 135 16.87 -14.36 21.82
C GLY A 135 17.13 -13.63 20.51
N ASP A 136 16.61 -14.14 19.38
CA ASP A 136 16.75 -13.47 18.07
C ASP A 136 16.05 -12.11 18.05
N ASP A 137 16.68 -11.15 17.37
CA ASP A 137 16.13 -9.82 17.13
C ASP A 137 15.28 -9.84 15.86
N ILE A 138 13.99 -9.54 15.98
CA ILE A 138 13.04 -9.50 14.89
C ILE A 138 12.72 -8.03 14.60
N MET A 139 13.12 -7.55 13.44
CA MET A 139 12.76 -6.23 12.97
C MET A 139 11.43 -6.30 12.21
N VAL A 140 10.47 -5.51 12.64
CA VAL A 140 9.16 -5.37 12.00
C VAL A 140 8.92 -3.93 11.55
N VAL A 141 8.13 -3.75 10.51
CA VAL A 141 7.60 -2.45 10.10
C VAL A 141 6.14 -2.38 10.53
N ARG A 142 5.83 -1.43 11.41
CA ARG A 142 4.48 -1.13 11.92
C ARG A 142 4.17 0.34 11.69
N SER A 143 3.08 0.64 11.00
CA SER A 143 2.68 2.03 10.69
C SER A 143 3.85 2.87 10.11
N GLN A 144 4.61 2.28 9.17
CA GLN A 144 5.77 2.87 8.51
C GLN A 144 6.97 3.16 9.44
N GLN A 145 6.95 2.65 10.65
CA GLN A 145 8.06 2.74 11.61
C GLN A 145 8.69 1.37 11.83
N THR A 146 10.00 1.36 11.99
CA THR A 146 10.76 0.15 12.29
C THR A 146 10.79 -0.08 13.79
N LEU A 147 10.47 -1.29 14.22
CA LEU A 147 10.50 -1.73 15.61
C LEU A 147 11.34 -3.01 15.72
N HIS A 148 12.03 -3.15 16.84
CA HIS A 148 12.79 -4.35 17.18
C HIS A 148 12.08 -5.12 18.29
N LEU A 149 11.79 -6.38 18.04
CA LEU A 149 11.14 -7.31 18.95
C LEU A 149 12.12 -8.43 19.31
N LYS A 150 12.14 -8.86 20.57
CA LYS A 150 12.96 -9.98 21.01
C LYS A 150 12.16 -11.26 21.01
N ASN A 151 12.67 -12.29 20.34
CA ASN A 151 12.08 -13.63 20.34
C ASN A 151 12.41 -14.35 21.64
N GLU A 152 11.53 -14.25 22.62
CA GLU A 152 11.68 -14.90 23.94
C GLU A 152 11.42 -16.43 23.90
#